data_9282dc14571d18abcfd6f700758f4fb5
#
_entry.id   9282dc14571d18abcfd6f700758f4fb5
#
_cell.length_a   1.000
_cell.length_b   1.000
_cell.length_c   1.000
_cell.angle_alpha   90.00
_cell.angle_beta   90.00
_cell.angle_gamma   90.00
#
_symmetry.space_group_name_H-M   'P 1'
#
loop_
_entity.id
_entity.type
_entity.pdbx_description
1 polymer ?
#
loop_
_entity_poly.entity_id
_entity_poly.type
_entity_poly.pdbx_seq_one_letter_code
_entity_poly.pdbx_strand_id
1 'polypeptide(L)'
;MVEHKQVLYDLRTTYNGPFVVEDFYAEVENWIREKGFEKEPKKRMEHVTKTGKKIEWVIEAHHHLDDLHHSVVVLRALMDNIKEVALKKDGKKIRINNGDVFVSIDGFIQ
;
A
#
# COMPACT_ATOMS: atom_id res chain seq x y z
N MET A 1 18.33 -13.48 23.30
CA MET A 1 18.38 -13.98 21.94
C MET A 1 18.33 -12.82 20.96
N VAL A 2 19.18 -12.84 20.00
CA VAL A 2 19.18 -11.81 18.98
C VAL A 2 18.42 -12.33 17.77
N GLU A 3 17.39 -11.60 17.39
CA GLU A 3 16.70 -11.90 16.15
C GLU A 3 17.51 -11.33 14.99
N HIS A 4 17.83 -12.19 14.07
CA HIS A 4 18.50 -11.78 12.84
C HIS A 4 17.47 -11.56 11.77
N LYS A 5 17.24 -10.29 11.43
CA LYS A 5 16.44 -9.92 10.28
C LYS A 5 17.37 -9.60 9.14
N GLN A 6 17.27 -10.36 8.09
CA GLN A 6 18.01 -10.07 6.89
C GLN A 6 17.11 -9.28 5.95
N VAL A 7 17.52 -8.07 5.63
CA VAL A 7 16.80 -7.22 4.70
C VAL A 7 17.03 -7.76 3.29
N LEU A 8 15.96 -8.11 2.60
CA LEU A 8 16.01 -8.59 1.23
C LEU A 8 15.93 -7.47 0.23
N TYR A 9 15.07 -6.50 0.49
CA TYR A 9 14.93 -5.34 -0.35
C TYR A 9 14.27 -4.21 0.40
N ASP A 10 14.46 -3.03 -0.13
CA ASP A 10 13.94 -1.78 0.41
C ASP A 10 13.60 -0.90 -0.78
N LEU A 11 12.31 -0.78 -1.06
CA LEU A 11 11.82 -0.01 -2.20
C LEU A 11 11.05 1.22 -1.72
N ARG A 12 11.31 2.34 -2.39
CA ARG A 12 10.60 3.60 -2.14
C ARG A 12 10.13 4.14 -3.48
N THR A 13 8.89 4.56 -3.56
CA THR A 13 8.38 5.19 -4.76
C THR A 13 7.38 6.28 -4.41
N THR A 14 7.29 7.28 -5.28
CA THR A 14 6.33 8.35 -5.13
C THR A 14 5.54 8.52 -6.41
N TYR A 15 4.32 8.98 -6.26
CA TYR A 15 3.43 9.27 -7.38
C TYR A 15 2.61 10.50 -7.04
N ASN A 16 2.43 11.36 -8.02
CA ASN A 16 1.53 12.51 -7.90
C ASN A 16 0.65 12.53 -9.13
N GLY A 17 -0.64 12.63 -8.93
CA GLY A 17 -1.59 12.69 -10.02
C GLY A 17 -2.89 11.98 -9.74
N PRO A 18 -3.66 11.68 -10.80
CA PRO A 18 -4.95 11.02 -10.65
C PRO A 18 -4.80 9.52 -10.41
N PHE A 19 -5.65 8.98 -9.55
CA PHE A 19 -5.70 7.55 -9.25
C PHE A 19 -7.02 7.22 -8.56
N VAL A 20 -7.33 5.93 -8.44
CA VAL A 20 -8.49 5.47 -7.69
C VAL A 20 -7.98 4.69 -6.48
N VAL A 21 -8.27 5.19 -5.28
CA VAL A 21 -7.77 4.61 -4.03
C VAL A 21 -8.16 3.14 -3.91
N GLU A 22 -9.41 2.80 -4.24
CA GLU A 22 -9.88 1.42 -4.12
C GLU A 22 -9.18 0.49 -5.10
N ASP A 23 -8.84 0.97 -6.30
CA ASP A 23 -8.10 0.20 -7.28
C ASP A 23 -6.67 -0.06 -6.80
N PHE A 24 -6.06 0.94 -6.16
CA PHE A 24 -4.74 0.79 -5.57
C PHE A 24 -4.73 -0.30 -4.51
N TYR A 25 -5.71 -0.30 -3.61
CA TYR A 25 -5.84 -1.34 -2.59
C TYR A 25 -6.01 -2.72 -3.22
N ALA A 26 -6.88 -2.80 -4.23
CA ALA A 26 -7.16 -4.06 -4.90
C ALA A 26 -5.91 -4.63 -5.59
N GLU A 27 -5.13 -3.79 -6.23
CA GLU A 27 -3.90 -4.21 -6.90
C GLU A 27 -2.87 -4.73 -5.91
N VAL A 28 -2.70 -4.06 -4.78
CA VAL A 28 -1.77 -4.50 -3.74
C VAL A 28 -2.21 -5.85 -3.18
N GLU A 29 -3.50 -6.00 -2.89
CA GLU A 29 -4.01 -7.26 -2.36
C GLU A 29 -3.87 -8.41 -3.35
N ASN A 30 -4.09 -8.14 -4.64
CA ASN A 30 -3.88 -9.14 -5.69
C ASN A 30 -2.42 -9.55 -5.78
N TRP A 31 -1.51 -8.59 -5.71
CA TRP A 31 -0.08 -8.86 -5.74
C TRP A 31 0.34 -9.77 -4.58
N ILE A 32 -0.13 -9.46 -3.37
CA ILE A 32 0.16 -10.25 -2.18
C ILE A 32 -0.33 -11.69 -2.37
N ARG A 33 -1.54 -11.85 -2.89
CA ARG A 33 -2.14 -13.15 -3.12
C ARG A 33 -1.38 -13.95 -4.20
N GLU A 34 -1.02 -13.29 -5.29
CA GLU A 34 -0.29 -13.93 -6.39
C GLU A 34 1.09 -14.42 -5.96
N LYS A 35 1.72 -13.73 -5.04
CA LYS A 35 3.03 -14.13 -4.52
C LYS A 35 2.94 -15.20 -3.43
N GLY A 36 1.74 -15.61 -3.05
CA GLY A 36 1.55 -16.65 -2.04
C GLY A 36 1.73 -16.18 -0.61
N PHE A 37 1.67 -14.88 -0.37
CA PHE A 37 1.76 -14.33 0.97
C PHE A 37 0.40 -14.31 1.66
N GLU A 38 0.41 -14.45 2.97
CA GLU A 38 -0.75 -14.22 3.82
C GLU A 38 -0.73 -12.77 4.31
N LYS A 39 -1.83 -12.10 4.10
CA LYS A 39 -1.98 -10.70 4.47
C LYS A 39 -2.38 -10.54 5.93
N GLU A 40 -1.73 -9.61 6.61
CA GLU A 40 -2.10 -9.17 7.94
C GLU A 40 -2.22 -7.65 7.95
N PRO A 41 -3.43 -7.09 7.93
CA PRO A 41 -3.61 -5.64 8.00
C PRO A 41 -3.14 -5.12 9.35
N LYS A 42 -2.32 -4.06 9.34
CA LYS A 42 -1.80 -3.46 10.56
C LYS A 42 -2.45 -2.13 10.88
N LYS A 43 -2.69 -1.31 9.85
CA LYS A 43 -3.19 0.03 10.08
C LYS A 43 -3.85 0.57 8.83
N ARG A 44 -4.98 1.20 9.00
CA ARG A 44 -5.62 1.97 7.94
C ARG A 44 -6.31 3.16 8.59
N MET A 45 -5.81 4.35 8.33
CA MET A 45 -6.33 5.58 8.91
C MET A 45 -6.60 6.62 7.82
N GLU A 46 -7.70 7.30 7.95
CA GLU A 46 -8.06 8.40 7.07
C GLU A 46 -8.33 9.63 7.90
N HIS A 47 -7.76 10.75 7.48
CA HIS A 47 -8.01 12.06 8.09
C HIS A 47 -8.44 13.04 7.02
N VAL A 48 -9.53 13.74 7.27
CA VAL A 48 -9.97 14.82 6.40
C VAL A 48 -9.35 16.11 6.91
N THR A 49 -8.66 16.81 6.01
CA THR A 49 -8.03 18.10 6.33
C THR A 49 -8.63 19.20 5.48
N LYS A 50 -8.24 20.44 5.74
CA LYS A 50 -8.72 21.58 4.95
C LYS A 50 -8.31 21.50 3.49
N THR A 51 -7.17 20.87 3.21
CA THR A 51 -6.61 20.78 1.86
C THR A 51 -6.93 19.48 1.15
N GLY A 52 -7.52 18.53 1.84
CA GLY A 52 -7.84 17.24 1.25
C GLY A 52 -7.86 16.15 2.29
N LYS A 53 -7.74 14.92 1.85
CA LYS A 53 -7.73 13.74 2.71
C LYS A 53 -6.32 13.17 2.81
N LYS A 54 -5.98 12.71 4.00
CA LYS A 54 -4.73 12.00 4.26
C LYS A 54 -5.03 10.57 4.64
N ILE A 55 -4.36 9.63 4.01
CA ILE A 55 -4.55 8.20 4.26
C ILE A 55 -3.22 7.57 4.63
N GLU A 56 -3.21 6.78 5.69
CA GLU A 56 -2.06 5.97 6.05
C GLU A 56 -2.50 4.51 6.08
N TRP A 57 -1.81 3.67 5.31
CA TRP A 57 -2.13 2.26 5.18
C TRP A 57 -0.87 1.44 5.37
N VAL A 58 -0.91 0.50 6.32
CA VAL A 58 0.20 -0.41 6.58
C VAL A 58 -0.33 -1.83 6.53
N ILE A 59 0.34 -2.65 5.75
CA ILE A 59 0.00 -4.04 5.60
C ILE A 59 1.26 -4.88 5.73
N GLU A 60 1.14 -6.01 6.40
CA GLU A 60 2.21 -6.96 6.56
C GLU A 60 1.82 -8.26 5.88
N ALA A 61 2.72 -8.83 5.11
CA ALA A 61 2.45 -10.07 4.39
C ALA A 61 3.52 -11.10 4.75
N HIS A 62 3.10 -12.33 4.98
CA HIS A 62 3.95 -13.40 5.50
C HIS A 62 3.93 -14.59 4.56
N HIS A 63 5.09 -15.22 4.38
CA HIS A 63 5.21 -16.45 3.62
C HIS A 63 6.21 -17.36 4.31
N HIS A 64 5.76 -18.56 4.68
CA HIS A 64 6.63 -19.56 5.27
C HIS A 64 7.42 -20.25 4.15
N LEU A 65 8.73 -20.14 4.22
CA LEU A 65 9.64 -20.78 3.26
C LEU A 65 9.94 -22.22 3.67
N ASP A 66 10.16 -22.44 4.97
CA ASP A 66 10.34 -23.74 5.59
C ASP A 66 10.10 -23.61 7.09
N ASP A 67 10.43 -24.64 7.88
CA ASP A 67 10.19 -24.65 9.32
C ASP A 67 11.02 -23.60 10.07
N LEU A 68 12.13 -23.15 9.48
CA LEU A 68 13.06 -22.22 10.12
C LEU A 68 13.02 -20.82 9.50
N HIS A 69 12.52 -20.67 8.32
CA HIS A 69 12.57 -19.42 7.58
C HIS A 69 11.20 -18.90 7.22
N HIS A 70 11.06 -17.61 7.38
CA HIS A 70 9.81 -16.91 7.25
C HIS A 70 10.09 -15.57 6.57
N SER A 71 9.49 -15.37 5.42
CA SER A 71 9.62 -14.13 4.67
C SER A 71 8.52 -13.17 5.07
N VAL A 72 8.86 -11.93 5.35
CA VAL A 72 7.93 -10.88 5.74
C VAL A 72 8.11 -9.68 4.82
N VAL A 73 7.01 -9.18 4.32
CA VAL A 73 6.99 -7.95 3.53
C VAL A 73 6.10 -6.94 4.24
N VAL A 74 6.63 -5.76 4.48
CA VAL A 74 5.88 -4.66 5.09
C VAL A 74 5.69 -3.59 4.03
N LEU A 75 4.44 -3.30 3.72
CA LEU A 75 4.09 -2.24 2.78
C LEU A 75 3.45 -1.09 3.55
N ARG A 76 3.95 0.11 3.32
CA ARG A 76 3.36 1.34 3.85
C ARG A 76 3.01 2.26 2.70
N ALA A 77 1.79 2.73 2.69
CA ALA A 77 1.34 3.70 1.72
C ALA A 77 0.84 4.93 2.46
N LEU A 78 1.45 6.06 2.16
CA LEU A 78 1.02 7.35 2.66
C LEU A 78 0.44 8.13 1.49
N MET A 79 -0.81 8.54 1.61
CA MET A 79 -1.49 9.33 0.59
C MET A 79 -1.83 10.67 1.22
N ASP A 80 -1.40 11.73 0.58
CA ASP A 80 -1.57 13.07 1.12
C ASP A 80 -2.22 13.99 0.10
N ASN A 81 -2.92 15.01 0.59
CA ASN A 81 -3.62 15.97 -0.26
C ASN A 81 -4.58 15.30 -1.25
N ILE A 82 -5.24 14.24 -0.81
CA ILE A 82 -6.13 13.48 -1.68
C ILE A 82 -7.42 14.25 -1.88
N LYS A 83 -7.69 14.62 -3.11
CA LYS A 83 -8.90 15.33 -3.51
C LYS A 83 -9.70 14.45 -4.45
N GLU A 84 -11.01 14.54 -4.34
CA GLU A 84 -11.90 13.85 -5.22
C GLU A 84 -12.23 14.76 -6.39
N VAL A 85 -12.01 14.27 -7.61
CA VAL A 85 -12.23 15.02 -8.83
C VAL A 85 -13.27 14.29 -9.68
N ALA A 86 -14.25 15.02 -10.17
CA ALA A 86 -15.25 14.47 -11.06
C ALA A 86 -14.79 14.63 -12.51
N LEU A 87 -14.82 13.54 -13.26
CA LEU A 87 -14.50 13.53 -14.68
C LEU A 87 -15.68 12.99 -15.48
N LYS A 88 -15.82 13.45 -16.71
CA LYS A 88 -16.75 12.86 -17.68
C LYS A 88 -15.96 11.97 -18.62
N LYS A 89 -16.32 10.70 -18.67
CA LYS A 89 -15.73 9.75 -19.59
C LYS A 89 -16.86 8.96 -20.25
N ASP A 90 -16.90 8.98 -21.59
CA ASP A 90 -17.91 8.29 -22.38
C ASP A 90 -19.34 8.65 -21.96
N GLY A 91 -19.58 9.94 -21.67
CA GLY A 91 -20.88 10.44 -21.25
C GLY A 91 -21.24 10.12 -19.80
N LYS A 92 -20.39 9.41 -19.07
CA LYS A 92 -20.60 9.07 -17.67
C LYS A 92 -19.72 9.93 -16.77
N LYS A 93 -20.32 10.34 -15.65
CA LYS A 93 -19.61 11.07 -14.63
C LYS A 93 -18.94 10.09 -13.69
N ILE A 94 -17.60 10.10 -13.64
CA ILE A 94 -16.83 9.25 -12.73
C ILE A 94 -16.08 10.12 -11.74
N ARG A 95 -15.84 9.57 -10.55
CA ARG A 95 -15.06 10.23 -9.51
C ARG A 95 -13.74 9.52 -9.38
N ILE A 96 -12.66 10.29 -9.43
CA ILE A 96 -11.31 9.78 -9.20
C ILE A 96 -10.66 10.61 -8.12
N ASN A 97 -9.59 10.08 -7.58
CA ASN A 97 -8.78 10.80 -6.61
C ASN A 97 -7.62 11.48 -7.32
N ASN A 98 -7.07 12.50 -6.71
CA ASN A 98 -5.87 13.18 -7.17
C ASN A 98 -5.08 13.59 -5.94
N GLY A 99 -3.81 13.29 -5.92
CA GLY A 99 -2.97 13.65 -4.78
C GLY A 99 -1.60 13.01 -4.85
N ASP A 100 -0.96 13.00 -3.70
CA ASP A 100 0.40 12.50 -3.54
C ASP A 100 0.36 11.12 -2.89
N VAL A 101 1.06 10.16 -3.47
CA VAL A 101 1.17 8.81 -2.94
C VAL A 101 2.64 8.48 -2.74
N PHE A 102 2.97 8.07 -1.54
CA PHE A 102 4.29 7.57 -1.20
C PHE A 102 4.16 6.12 -0.75
N VAL A 103 4.89 5.23 -1.39
CA VAL A 103 4.84 3.80 -1.08
C VAL A 103 6.23 3.33 -0.69
N SER A 104 6.30 2.61 0.42
CA SER A 104 7.52 1.99 0.91
C SER A 104 7.26 0.50 1.10
N ILE A 105 8.15 -0.32 0.58
CA ILE A 105 8.06 -1.78 0.69
C ILE A 105 9.38 -2.30 1.22
N ASP A 106 9.33 -2.95 2.37
CA ASP A 106 10.50 -3.56 3.00
C ASP A 106 10.30 -5.07 3.07
N GLY A 107 11.30 -5.83 2.67
CA GLY A 107 11.26 -7.29 2.73
C GLY A 107 12.35 -7.83 3.63
N PHE A 108 11.99 -8.80 4.47
CA PHE A 108 12.88 -9.41 5.44
C PHE A 108 12.77 -10.93 5.42
N ILE A 109 13.84 -11.59 5.86
CA ILE A 109 13.80 -12.99 6.28
C ILE A 109 14.06 -13.03 7.78
N GLN A 110 13.19 -13.73 8.47
CA GLN A 110 13.34 -13.97 9.91
C GLN A 110 13.77 -15.40 10.16
#